data_534093f96069f06d456835b6d6893d3b
#
_entry.id   534093f96069f06d456835b6d6893d3b
#
_cell.length_a   1.000
_cell.length_b   1.000
_cell.length_c   1.000
_cell.angle_alpha   90.00
_cell.angle_beta   90.00
_cell.angle_gamma   90.00
#
_symmetry.space_group_name_H-M   'P 1'
#
loop_
_entity.id
_entity.type
_entity.pdbx_description
1 polymer ?
#
loop_
_entity_poly.entity_id
_entity_poly.type
_entity_poly.pdbx_seq_one_letter_code
_entity_poly.pdbx_strand_id
1 'polypeptide(L)'
;MATTSSTTSATSLTSLDSTYQKLIEYQMLVEGAPLTKLETQQKDLVAQRAIYTELKTKLDALKSSSKALISTDPFYTLKAGRTVSVSNVTTGTTVISAASSSNAVASSYDITNISLALADRVRSDQQEYSDQALNKTGTIYIGGGETRSAVADLKSTDTISKIDKSDSIVSGQKELGSSTYYVETRLGTTGEWQFRLVDSEGTAAKIASGTSTTNFTNSWQAIPTDGSTYSTGRGLTIDFGTDSSKFVAASKSSGASSVVYQAKGAAVDINSSMSLNDIAYSINSATYASGNEVVATVINKQLLLSSKLSGAAHKIQASGQVLQDLGVLSGSSFKNVMQSAKDATFKVNGLSVTRSQNSALTDVISGVTLNLASDAEGKSATLNIASDNTSQKTAINTFITNFNAVQTYIGTNIALTKNSDGTYTRGALSGDQGIISLRSSLFNLVSNLDTTGSVFKSLSDIGITVDSNLTMAITNSTKLENALNNNYSDVISTMDRVMKSVTSKLDKYTGTTSYVDQLIKANATKTINVGTSIISLNKRLDAREQVLIKYYADMQSQMDSITNTQSTNNAWITSLYASLYSG
;
A
#
# COMPACT_ATOMS: atom_id res chain seq x y z
N MET A 1 52.43 -74.72 -17.24
CA MET A 1 51.16 -74.10 -17.52
C MET A 1 51.42 -72.62 -17.79
N ALA A 2 51.48 -72.26 -19.06
CA ALA A 2 51.68 -70.90 -19.50
C ALA A 2 50.28 -70.34 -19.85
N THR A 3 49.81 -69.41 -19.09
CA THR A 3 48.59 -68.67 -19.38
C THR A 3 48.94 -67.61 -20.42
N THR A 4 48.60 -67.86 -21.67
CA THR A 4 48.59 -66.88 -22.73
C THR A 4 47.45 -65.93 -22.49
N SER A 5 47.75 -64.71 -21.94
CA SER A 5 46.86 -63.58 -21.94
C SER A 5 46.77 -63.05 -23.37
N SER A 6 45.66 -63.35 -24.04
CA SER A 6 45.37 -62.70 -25.32
C SER A 6 44.85 -61.30 -25.02
N THR A 7 45.76 -60.32 -25.12
CA THR A 7 45.38 -58.92 -25.24
C THR A 7 44.79 -58.71 -26.62
N THR A 8 43.49 -58.75 -26.72
CA THR A 8 42.73 -58.20 -27.85
C THR A 8 42.96 -56.71 -27.89
N SER A 9 43.92 -56.27 -28.71
CA SER A 9 44.07 -54.85 -29.03
C SER A 9 42.78 -54.37 -29.66
N ALA A 10 42.10 -53.40 -29.01
CA ALA A 10 40.90 -52.82 -29.56
C ALA A 10 41.29 -52.15 -30.91
N THR A 11 40.76 -52.69 -31.99
CA THR A 11 40.94 -52.14 -33.34
C THR A 11 40.19 -50.81 -33.39
N SER A 12 40.86 -49.74 -33.70
CA SER A 12 40.29 -48.41 -33.85
C SER A 12 40.07 -48.08 -35.33
N LEU A 13 39.11 -47.15 -35.59
CA LEU A 13 38.83 -46.66 -36.96
C LEU A 13 40.14 -46.20 -37.66
N THR A 14 40.99 -45.50 -36.92
CA THR A 14 42.26 -44.95 -37.43
C THR A 14 43.31 -46.00 -37.74
N SER A 15 43.15 -47.24 -37.33
CA SER A 15 44.04 -48.34 -37.62
C SER A 15 43.75 -49.07 -38.95
N LEU A 16 42.62 -48.74 -39.59
CA LEU A 16 42.20 -49.32 -40.87
C LEU A 16 42.79 -48.55 -42.06
N ASP A 17 42.85 -49.21 -43.23
CA ASP A 17 43.13 -48.55 -44.49
C ASP A 17 42.11 -47.40 -44.75
N SER A 18 42.59 -46.32 -45.41
CA SER A 18 41.81 -45.14 -45.68
C SER A 18 40.55 -45.40 -46.50
N THR A 19 40.51 -46.44 -47.29
CA THR A 19 39.35 -46.86 -48.08
C THR A 19 38.25 -47.42 -47.15
N TYR A 20 38.64 -48.26 -46.21
CA TYR A 20 37.72 -48.82 -45.23
C TYR A 20 37.18 -47.77 -44.24
N GLN A 21 38.05 -46.83 -43.83
CA GLN A 21 37.63 -45.69 -43.01
C GLN A 21 36.50 -44.91 -43.71
N LYS A 22 36.67 -44.52 -44.97
CA LYS A 22 35.68 -43.84 -45.78
C LYS A 22 34.39 -44.61 -45.96
N LEU A 23 34.48 -45.96 -46.13
CA LEU A 23 33.27 -46.79 -46.22
C LEU A 23 32.49 -46.82 -44.92
N ILE A 24 33.17 -46.88 -43.77
CA ILE A 24 32.53 -46.80 -42.45
C ILE A 24 31.88 -45.45 -42.26
N GLU A 25 32.61 -44.35 -42.50
CA GLU A 25 32.10 -42.99 -42.41
C GLU A 25 30.83 -42.79 -43.27
N TYR A 26 30.85 -43.27 -44.52
CA TYR A 26 29.68 -43.19 -45.40
C TYR A 26 28.48 -43.97 -44.86
N GLN A 27 28.70 -45.22 -44.38
CA GLN A 27 27.65 -46.01 -43.80
C GLN A 27 27.09 -45.39 -42.53
N MET A 28 27.97 -44.86 -41.65
CA MET A 28 27.56 -44.17 -40.43
C MET A 28 26.81 -42.88 -40.73
N LEU A 29 27.20 -42.13 -41.78
CA LEU A 29 26.47 -40.95 -42.24
C LEU A 29 25.02 -41.29 -42.67
N VAL A 30 24.86 -42.36 -43.43
CA VAL A 30 23.52 -42.81 -43.89
C VAL A 30 22.69 -43.32 -42.73
N GLU A 31 23.27 -44.21 -41.88
CA GLU A 31 22.58 -44.73 -40.71
C GLU A 31 22.31 -43.67 -39.63
N GLY A 32 23.11 -42.60 -39.57
CA GLY A 32 22.95 -41.45 -38.67
C GLY A 32 21.97 -40.38 -39.15
N ALA A 33 21.49 -40.43 -40.39
CA ALA A 33 20.51 -39.43 -40.88
C ALA A 33 19.24 -39.27 -39.98
N PRO A 34 18.69 -40.30 -39.33
CA PRO A 34 17.61 -40.14 -38.37
C PRO A 34 18.01 -39.34 -37.11
N LEU A 35 19.29 -39.36 -36.70
CA LEU A 35 19.81 -38.61 -35.54
C LEU A 35 19.68 -37.10 -35.78
N THR A 36 20.12 -36.60 -36.90
CA THR A 36 20.01 -35.17 -37.26
C THR A 36 18.55 -34.71 -37.26
N LYS A 37 17.62 -35.58 -37.71
CA LYS A 37 16.20 -35.29 -37.68
C LYS A 37 15.67 -35.18 -36.25
N LEU A 38 16.08 -36.08 -35.35
CA LEU A 38 15.66 -36.05 -33.93
C LEU A 38 16.28 -34.84 -33.21
N GLU A 39 17.55 -34.49 -33.47
CA GLU A 39 18.18 -33.30 -32.90
C GLU A 39 17.50 -32.02 -33.35
N THR A 40 17.15 -31.90 -34.63
CA THR A 40 16.35 -30.79 -35.15
C THR A 40 15.00 -30.72 -34.47
N GLN A 41 14.30 -31.87 -34.35
CA GLN A 41 13.02 -31.93 -33.65
C GLN A 41 13.13 -31.52 -32.18
N GLN A 42 14.19 -31.92 -31.48
CA GLN A 42 14.43 -31.52 -30.09
C GLN A 42 14.64 -30.00 -29.96
N LYS A 43 15.45 -29.43 -30.87
CA LYS A 43 15.69 -27.99 -30.95
C LYS A 43 14.38 -27.20 -31.17
N ASP A 44 13.55 -27.67 -32.10
CA ASP A 44 12.26 -27.05 -32.42
C ASP A 44 11.30 -27.10 -31.22
N LEU A 45 11.25 -28.23 -30.50
CA LEU A 45 10.47 -28.37 -29.29
C LEU A 45 10.94 -27.43 -28.17
N VAL A 46 12.25 -27.27 -27.99
CA VAL A 46 12.82 -26.33 -27.01
C VAL A 46 12.44 -24.90 -27.37
N ALA A 47 12.57 -24.51 -28.65
CA ALA A 47 12.16 -23.20 -29.13
C ALA A 47 10.67 -22.94 -28.94
N GLN A 48 9.81 -23.91 -29.26
CA GLN A 48 8.36 -23.82 -29.06
C GLN A 48 8.00 -23.70 -27.57
N ARG A 49 8.70 -24.41 -26.69
CA ARG A 49 8.48 -24.28 -25.23
C ARG A 49 8.84 -22.89 -24.73
N ALA A 50 9.91 -22.28 -25.24
CA ALA A 50 10.27 -20.90 -24.89
C ALA A 50 9.17 -19.92 -25.31
N ILE A 51 8.56 -20.10 -26.48
CA ILE A 51 7.44 -19.29 -26.97
C ILE A 51 6.20 -19.41 -26.06
N TYR A 52 5.83 -20.61 -25.63
CA TYR A 52 4.73 -20.80 -24.66
C TYR A 52 5.04 -20.18 -23.30
N THR A 53 6.28 -20.28 -22.83
CA THR A 53 6.70 -19.70 -21.55
C THR A 53 6.62 -18.16 -21.60
N GLU A 54 7.11 -17.56 -22.67
CA GLU A 54 7.04 -16.11 -22.87
C GLU A 54 5.57 -15.65 -23.02
N LEU A 55 4.74 -16.40 -23.75
CA LEU A 55 3.31 -16.12 -23.84
C LEU A 55 2.66 -16.13 -22.44
N LYS A 56 2.98 -17.15 -21.62
CA LYS A 56 2.46 -17.24 -20.26
C LYS A 56 2.83 -16.01 -19.44
N THR A 57 4.09 -15.56 -19.51
CA THR A 57 4.58 -14.35 -18.82
C THR A 57 3.77 -13.11 -19.23
N LYS A 58 3.52 -12.93 -20.52
CA LYS A 58 2.71 -11.80 -21.04
C LYS A 58 1.24 -11.88 -20.60
N LEU A 59 0.68 -13.08 -20.58
CA LEU A 59 -0.69 -13.29 -20.10
C LEU A 59 -0.82 -13.04 -18.59
N ASP A 60 0.15 -13.45 -17.79
CA ASP A 60 0.20 -13.19 -16.35
C ASP A 60 0.34 -11.68 -16.07
N ALA A 61 1.16 -10.96 -16.86
CA ALA A 61 1.28 -9.50 -16.78
C ALA A 61 -0.04 -8.78 -17.13
N LEU A 62 -0.70 -9.22 -18.21
CA LEU A 62 -2.02 -8.69 -18.60
C LEU A 62 -3.07 -8.96 -17.52
N LYS A 63 -3.09 -10.16 -16.95
CA LYS A 63 -3.99 -10.50 -15.85
C LYS A 63 -3.76 -9.62 -14.62
N SER A 64 -2.50 -9.40 -14.25
CA SER A 64 -2.13 -8.56 -13.10
C SER A 64 -2.57 -7.11 -13.31
N SER A 65 -2.31 -6.54 -14.50
CA SER A 65 -2.75 -5.18 -14.83
C SER A 65 -4.28 -5.05 -14.95
N SER A 66 -4.98 -6.12 -15.38
CA SER A 66 -6.45 -6.14 -15.37
C SER A 66 -6.99 -6.13 -13.93
N LYS A 67 -6.42 -6.92 -13.02
CA LYS A 67 -6.78 -6.94 -11.60
C LYS A 67 -6.57 -5.59 -10.92
N ALA A 68 -5.50 -4.89 -11.25
CA ALA A 68 -5.24 -3.55 -10.74
C ALA A 68 -6.33 -2.52 -11.09
N LEU A 69 -7.18 -2.80 -12.08
CA LEU A 69 -8.30 -1.97 -12.51
C LEU A 69 -9.66 -2.46 -12.00
N ILE A 70 -9.71 -3.50 -11.18
CA ILE A 70 -10.94 -4.05 -10.58
C ILE A 70 -11.10 -3.52 -9.16
N SER A 71 -12.18 -2.79 -8.88
CA SER A 71 -12.40 -2.08 -7.61
C SER A 71 -12.46 -2.99 -6.38
N THR A 72 -12.82 -4.25 -6.54
CA THR A 72 -12.93 -5.26 -5.47
C THR A 72 -11.66 -6.10 -5.31
N ASP A 73 -10.64 -5.90 -6.15
CA ASP A 73 -9.38 -6.65 -6.05
C ASP A 73 -8.44 -5.99 -5.01
N PRO A 74 -7.72 -6.77 -4.18
CA PRO A 74 -6.74 -6.22 -3.22
C PRO A 74 -5.64 -5.35 -3.86
N PHE A 75 -5.33 -5.57 -5.14
CA PHE A 75 -4.33 -4.82 -5.90
C PHE A 75 -4.89 -3.61 -6.64
N TYR A 76 -6.12 -3.20 -6.34
CA TYR A 76 -6.78 -2.07 -7.00
C TYR A 76 -6.01 -0.76 -6.89
N THR A 77 -5.68 -0.16 -8.02
CA THR A 77 -4.89 1.08 -8.13
C THR A 77 -5.65 2.26 -8.73
N LEU A 78 -6.84 2.04 -9.30
CA LEU A 78 -7.66 3.08 -9.90
C LEU A 78 -8.42 3.88 -8.82
N LYS A 79 -7.70 4.47 -7.85
CA LYS A 79 -8.29 5.29 -6.77
C LYS A 79 -8.29 6.75 -7.17
N ALA A 80 -9.34 7.49 -6.83
CA ALA A 80 -9.38 8.93 -7.07
C ALA A 80 -8.21 9.61 -6.35
N GLY A 81 -7.38 10.30 -7.09
CA GLY A 81 -6.31 11.13 -6.56
C GLY A 81 -6.78 12.57 -6.37
N ARG A 82 -6.13 13.27 -5.43
CA ARG A 82 -6.30 14.71 -5.22
C ARG A 82 -4.95 15.35 -5.06
N THR A 83 -4.73 16.45 -5.76
CA THR A 83 -3.60 17.34 -5.52
C THR A 83 -4.05 18.53 -4.69
N VAL A 84 -3.14 19.02 -3.86
CA VAL A 84 -3.35 20.20 -3.03
C VAL A 84 -2.31 21.23 -3.40
N SER A 85 -2.73 22.45 -3.65
CA SER A 85 -1.86 23.60 -3.82
C SER A 85 -2.37 24.80 -3.03
N VAL A 86 -1.45 25.65 -2.59
CA VAL A 86 -1.78 26.87 -1.86
C VAL A 86 -1.35 28.06 -2.71
N SER A 87 -2.23 29.02 -2.86
CA SER A 87 -2.02 30.24 -3.65
C SER A 87 -2.45 31.49 -2.86
N ASN A 88 -2.28 32.66 -3.47
CA ASN A 88 -2.60 33.96 -2.86
C ASN A 88 -1.88 34.20 -1.52
N VAL A 89 -0.63 33.77 -1.44
CA VAL A 89 0.25 34.00 -0.29
C VAL A 89 1.40 34.94 -0.70
N THR A 90 1.94 35.67 0.26
CA THR A 90 3.15 36.48 0.03
C THR A 90 4.32 35.57 -0.29
N THR A 91 5.07 35.87 -1.34
CA THR A 91 6.24 35.08 -1.76
C THR A 91 7.21 34.85 -0.59
N GLY A 92 7.60 33.60 -0.39
CA GLY A 92 8.51 33.18 0.69
C GLY A 92 7.85 32.93 2.05
N THR A 93 6.51 33.05 2.17
CA THR A 93 5.78 32.72 3.41
C THR A 93 4.94 31.47 3.25
N THR A 94 4.93 30.62 4.26
CA THR A 94 3.98 29.51 4.37
C THR A 94 2.86 29.95 5.31
N VAL A 95 1.64 30.11 4.81
CA VAL A 95 0.48 30.51 5.62
C VAL A 95 -0.28 29.28 6.11
N ILE A 96 -0.50 28.35 5.21
CA ILE A 96 -1.17 27.07 5.49
C ILE A 96 -0.44 25.93 4.79
N SER A 97 -0.60 24.73 5.31
CA SER A 97 -0.34 23.49 4.58
C SER A 97 -1.55 22.57 4.69
N ALA A 98 -1.77 21.75 3.68
CA ALA A 98 -2.88 20.81 3.71
C ALA A 98 -2.52 19.51 3.01
N ALA A 99 -3.18 18.43 3.43
CA ALA A 99 -3.19 17.15 2.76
C ALA A 99 -4.64 16.75 2.49
N SER A 100 -4.89 16.14 1.34
CA SER A 100 -6.24 15.68 0.96
C SER A 100 -6.32 14.17 0.88
N SER A 101 -7.44 13.62 1.26
CA SER A 101 -7.83 12.24 0.98
C SER A 101 -8.54 12.15 -0.38
N SER A 102 -8.75 10.93 -0.86
CA SER A 102 -9.52 10.67 -2.09
C SER A 102 -10.97 11.19 -2.03
N ASN A 103 -11.50 11.39 -0.83
CA ASN A 103 -12.88 11.85 -0.60
C ASN A 103 -13.01 13.39 -0.60
N ALA A 104 -11.89 14.13 -0.64
CA ALA A 104 -11.94 15.58 -0.70
C ALA A 104 -12.60 16.05 -1.99
N VAL A 105 -13.47 17.07 -1.86
CA VAL A 105 -14.11 17.67 -3.02
C VAL A 105 -13.12 18.58 -3.73
N ALA A 106 -12.96 18.41 -5.03
CA ALA A 106 -12.15 19.32 -5.86
C ALA A 106 -12.82 20.69 -5.89
N SER A 107 -12.20 21.68 -5.27
CA SER A 107 -12.71 23.04 -5.11
C SER A 107 -11.61 23.99 -4.63
N SER A 108 -11.89 25.26 -4.64
CA SER A 108 -11.03 26.30 -4.05
C SER A 108 -11.66 26.79 -2.75
N TYR A 109 -10.85 26.94 -1.71
CA TYR A 109 -11.25 27.37 -0.38
C TYR A 109 -10.40 28.56 0.03
N ASP A 110 -11.04 29.72 0.24
CA ASP A 110 -10.39 30.93 0.76
C ASP A 110 -10.33 30.87 2.27
N ILE A 111 -9.11 30.87 2.81
CA ILE A 111 -8.84 30.85 4.24
C ILE A 111 -8.32 32.23 4.61
N THR A 112 -9.12 32.94 5.42
CA THR A 112 -8.89 34.37 5.70
C THR A 112 -9.01 34.66 7.19
N ASN A 113 -8.51 35.84 7.62
CA ASN A 113 -8.62 36.33 9.00
C ASN A 113 -8.07 35.32 10.03
N ILE A 114 -6.91 34.76 9.74
CA ILE A 114 -6.29 33.76 10.61
C ILE A 114 -5.78 34.42 11.88
N SER A 115 -6.23 33.92 13.01
CA SER A 115 -5.65 34.15 14.33
C SER A 115 -5.27 32.81 14.92
N LEU A 116 -4.03 32.64 15.35
CA LEU A 116 -3.49 31.35 15.78
C LEU A 116 -3.92 31.02 17.22
N ALA A 117 -4.12 29.71 17.47
CA ALA A 117 -4.25 29.22 18.83
C ALA A 117 -2.92 29.38 19.58
N LEU A 118 -3.00 29.84 20.80
CA LEU A 118 -1.86 30.04 21.67
C LEU A 118 -1.97 29.21 22.95
N ALA A 119 -0.84 28.71 23.42
CA ALA A 119 -0.70 28.10 24.72
C ALA A 119 -0.58 29.15 25.82
N ASP A 120 -1.01 28.86 27.02
CA ASP A 120 -0.81 29.71 28.17
C ASP A 120 0.65 29.67 28.63
N ARG A 121 1.24 30.81 29.00
CA ARG A 121 2.61 30.93 29.52
C ARG A 121 2.66 31.93 30.66
N VAL A 122 3.13 31.44 31.80
CA VAL A 122 3.33 32.28 33.02
C VAL A 122 4.71 32.00 33.58
N ARG A 123 5.27 32.96 34.33
CA ARG A 123 6.59 32.83 34.92
C ARG A 123 6.64 33.24 36.36
N SER A 124 7.66 32.76 37.07
CA SER A 124 8.02 33.25 38.41
C SER A 124 8.71 34.61 38.35
N ASP A 125 8.89 35.20 39.49
CA ASP A 125 9.94 36.22 39.67
C ASP A 125 11.33 35.57 39.50
N GLN A 126 12.34 36.39 39.24
CA GLN A 126 13.72 35.92 39.11
C GLN A 126 14.25 35.55 40.51
N GLN A 127 14.80 34.36 40.61
CA GLN A 127 15.42 33.84 41.82
C GLN A 127 16.93 34.15 41.79
N GLU A 128 17.58 34.07 42.95
CA GLU A 128 19.03 34.32 43.04
C GLU A 128 19.82 33.20 42.34
N TYR A 129 19.36 31.94 42.50
CA TYR A 129 19.97 30.75 41.91
C TYR A 129 18.89 29.82 41.33
N SER A 130 19.24 29.01 40.36
CA SER A 130 18.35 28.02 39.78
C SER A 130 18.61 26.59 40.30
N ASP A 131 19.79 26.36 40.85
CA ASP A 131 20.38 25.08 41.24
C ASP A 131 20.63 24.92 42.72
N GLN A 132 20.39 25.96 43.50
CA GLN A 132 20.52 25.92 44.95
C GLN A 132 19.16 25.74 45.64
N ALA A 133 19.19 25.14 46.83
CA ALA A 133 18.01 24.90 47.65
C ALA A 133 17.26 26.21 47.97
N LEU A 134 15.99 26.24 47.71
CA LEU A 134 15.14 27.42 47.87
C LEU A 134 14.63 27.60 49.33
N ASN A 135 14.84 26.59 50.19
CA ASN A 135 14.33 26.57 51.56
C ASN A 135 12.80 26.80 51.67
N LYS A 136 12.06 26.30 50.68
CA LYS A 136 10.57 26.35 50.62
C LYS A 136 9.98 24.97 50.84
N THR A 137 8.86 24.93 51.54
CA THR A 137 8.14 23.65 51.79
C THR A 137 6.65 23.83 51.58
N GLY A 138 5.98 22.84 51.05
CA GLY A 138 4.52 22.80 50.83
C GLY A 138 4.13 22.04 49.61
N THR A 139 2.87 21.79 49.44
CA THR A 139 2.30 21.16 48.23
C THR A 139 1.80 22.24 47.28
N ILE A 140 2.18 22.15 46.02
CA ILE A 140 1.62 22.96 44.93
C ILE A 140 0.71 22.08 44.07
N TYR A 141 -0.35 22.67 43.54
CA TYR A 141 -1.26 22.02 42.60
C TYR A 141 -1.11 22.69 41.24
N ILE A 142 -0.83 21.92 40.22
CA ILE A 142 -0.57 22.42 38.85
C ILE A 142 -1.51 21.74 37.87
N GLY A 143 -2.02 22.47 36.88
CA GLY A 143 -2.98 21.98 35.89
C GLY A 143 -4.40 21.85 36.41
N GLY A 144 -4.67 22.47 37.55
CA GLY A 144 -5.97 22.51 38.20
C GLY A 144 -5.86 23.00 39.64
N GLY A 145 -7.02 23.06 40.33
CA GLY A 145 -7.07 23.43 41.73
C GLY A 145 -6.83 22.26 42.68
N GLU A 146 -6.86 22.53 43.99
CA GLU A 146 -6.77 21.51 45.02
C GLU A 146 -8.00 20.56 45.01
N THR A 147 -9.14 21.09 44.60
CA THR A 147 -10.39 20.31 44.45
C THR A 147 -11.03 20.57 43.11
N ARG A 148 -11.81 19.60 42.61
CA ARG A 148 -12.65 19.79 41.43
C ARG A 148 -13.68 20.88 41.68
N SER A 149 -14.06 21.60 40.61
CA SER A 149 -15.26 22.42 40.63
C SER A 149 -16.12 22.16 39.37
N ALA A 150 -17.42 22.28 39.53
CA ALA A 150 -18.39 22.21 38.46
C ALA A 150 -19.43 23.28 38.71
N VAL A 151 -19.54 24.25 37.82
CA VAL A 151 -20.56 25.32 37.90
C VAL A 151 -21.47 25.13 36.69
N ALA A 152 -22.66 24.61 36.94
CA ALA A 152 -23.66 24.34 35.91
C ALA A 152 -24.45 25.61 35.55
N ASP A 153 -24.71 25.79 34.26
CA ASP A 153 -25.67 26.74 33.69
C ASP A 153 -26.81 25.92 33.05
N LEU A 154 -27.81 25.60 33.84
CA LEU A 154 -28.96 24.81 33.42
C LEU A 154 -29.98 25.68 32.69
N LYS A 155 -30.48 25.23 31.58
CA LYS A 155 -31.53 25.92 30.81
C LYS A 155 -32.92 25.42 31.25
N SER A 156 -33.82 26.31 31.46
CA SER A 156 -35.20 25.99 31.91
C SER A 156 -36.01 25.18 30.89
N THR A 157 -35.53 25.13 29.65
CA THR A 157 -36.13 24.37 28.54
C THR A 157 -35.43 23.03 28.30
N ASP A 158 -34.46 22.70 29.15
CA ASP A 158 -33.65 21.49 28.99
C ASP A 158 -34.10 20.38 29.95
N THR A 159 -33.78 19.15 29.62
CA THR A 159 -34.12 17.93 30.37
C THR A 159 -33.22 17.69 31.58
N ILE A 160 -32.18 18.50 31.77
CA ILE A 160 -31.17 18.30 32.79
C ILE A 160 -31.58 18.96 34.10
N SER A 161 -31.64 18.17 35.16
CA SER A 161 -31.98 18.66 36.50
C SER A 161 -30.75 19.05 37.31
N LYS A 162 -29.60 18.39 37.08
CA LYS A 162 -28.36 18.68 37.79
C LYS A 162 -27.13 18.21 37.00
N ILE A 163 -26.05 18.97 37.10
CA ILE A 163 -24.71 18.53 36.72
C ILE A 163 -23.79 18.74 37.91
N ASP A 164 -23.07 17.71 38.36
CA ASP A 164 -22.26 17.77 39.58
C ASP A 164 -20.86 17.14 39.36
N LYS A 165 -19.93 17.54 40.24
CA LYS A 165 -18.55 17.03 40.31
C LYS A 165 -18.37 15.76 41.15
N SER A 166 -19.45 15.13 41.56
CA SER A 166 -19.45 14.04 42.56
C SER A 166 -19.00 12.68 42.00
N ASP A 167 -18.73 12.60 40.69
CA ASP A 167 -18.34 11.36 40.03
C ASP A 167 -16.93 10.92 40.43
N SER A 168 -16.74 9.62 40.56
CA SER A 168 -15.40 9.00 40.71
C SER A 168 -14.72 8.84 39.36
N ILE A 169 -13.38 8.89 39.34
CA ILE A 169 -12.63 8.51 38.16
C ILE A 169 -12.51 6.99 38.16
N VAL A 170 -13.00 6.35 37.10
CA VAL A 170 -12.88 4.90 36.94
C VAL A 170 -11.42 4.53 36.79
N SER A 171 -10.98 3.45 37.44
CA SER A 171 -9.60 2.95 37.41
C SER A 171 -9.11 2.78 35.97
N GLY A 172 -7.95 3.34 35.66
CA GLY A 172 -7.36 3.35 34.30
C GLY A 172 -7.88 4.45 33.38
N GLN A 173 -8.87 5.26 33.82
CA GLN A 173 -9.35 6.43 33.08
C GLN A 173 -8.73 7.73 33.61
N LYS A 174 -8.63 8.72 32.72
CA LYS A 174 -8.21 10.07 33.10
C LYS A 174 -9.45 10.93 33.41
N GLU A 175 -9.30 11.86 34.32
CA GLU A 175 -10.30 12.90 34.59
C GLU A 175 -10.62 13.71 33.32
N LEU A 176 -11.84 14.24 33.21
CA LEU A 176 -12.16 15.22 32.17
C LEU A 176 -11.25 16.44 32.32
N GLY A 177 -10.83 17.01 31.19
CA GLY A 177 -10.05 18.26 31.19
C GLY A 177 -10.88 19.44 31.71
N SER A 178 -10.21 20.48 32.20
CA SER A 178 -10.87 21.74 32.53
C SER A 178 -11.41 22.41 31.26
N SER A 179 -12.72 22.54 31.13
CA SER A 179 -13.39 23.11 29.95
C SER A 179 -14.83 23.48 30.31
N THR A 180 -15.51 24.25 29.45
CA THR A 180 -16.95 24.33 29.44
C THR A 180 -17.49 23.17 28.63
N TYR A 181 -18.29 22.31 29.26
CA TYR A 181 -18.97 21.21 28.60
C TYR A 181 -20.44 21.52 28.41
N TYR A 182 -20.98 21.14 27.25
CA TYR A 182 -22.39 21.24 26.89
C TYR A 182 -22.96 19.83 26.83
N VAL A 183 -24.18 19.66 27.39
CA VAL A 183 -24.89 18.38 27.31
C VAL A 183 -25.87 18.47 26.15
N GLU A 184 -25.47 17.95 25.01
CA GLU A 184 -26.34 17.89 23.84
C GLU A 184 -27.33 16.73 23.99
N THR A 185 -28.56 16.95 23.58
CA THR A 185 -29.67 15.98 23.67
C THR A 185 -30.36 15.83 22.32
N ARG A 186 -30.84 14.64 21.99
CA ARG A 186 -31.62 14.36 20.79
C ARG A 186 -32.58 13.20 20.99
N LEU A 187 -33.60 13.10 20.14
CA LEU A 187 -34.40 11.89 19.98
C LEU A 187 -33.66 10.96 19.00
N GLY A 188 -33.37 9.73 19.40
CA GLY A 188 -32.75 8.70 18.56
C GLY A 188 -33.72 8.15 17.52
N THR A 189 -33.20 7.41 16.55
CA THR A 189 -33.99 6.84 15.43
C THR A 189 -34.98 5.76 15.87
N THR A 190 -34.77 5.14 17.01
CA THR A 190 -35.64 4.13 17.63
C THR A 190 -36.60 4.71 18.67
N GLY A 191 -36.62 6.07 18.82
CA GLY A 191 -37.54 6.78 19.70
C GLY A 191 -37.04 6.97 21.13
N GLU A 192 -35.80 6.52 21.46
CA GLU A 192 -35.19 6.80 22.76
C GLU A 192 -34.50 8.16 22.80
N TRP A 193 -34.54 8.83 23.93
CA TRP A 193 -33.78 10.03 24.16
C TRP A 193 -32.32 9.72 24.42
N GLN A 194 -31.42 10.46 23.74
CA GLN A 194 -29.99 10.30 23.81
C GLN A 194 -29.30 11.62 24.15
N PHE A 195 -28.15 11.52 24.80
CA PHE A 195 -27.28 12.67 25.07
C PHE A 195 -25.82 12.36 24.69
N ARG A 196 -25.06 13.42 24.56
CA ARG A 196 -23.58 13.37 24.56
C ARG A 196 -23.02 14.62 25.21
N LEU A 197 -21.82 14.53 25.74
CA LEU A 197 -21.09 15.65 26.32
C LEU A 197 -20.13 16.20 25.27
N VAL A 198 -20.20 17.49 24.96
CA VAL A 198 -19.27 18.17 24.04
C VAL A 198 -18.56 19.32 24.76
N ASP A 199 -17.29 19.55 24.40
CA ASP A 199 -16.52 20.65 24.98
C ASP A 199 -16.83 22.01 24.33
N SER A 200 -16.11 23.04 24.74
CA SER A 200 -16.24 24.40 24.21
C SER A 200 -15.95 24.50 22.70
N GLU A 201 -15.31 23.52 22.10
CA GLU A 201 -14.99 23.45 20.68
C GLU A 201 -16.00 22.64 19.89
N GLY A 202 -16.91 21.94 20.57
CA GLY A 202 -17.87 21.04 19.96
C GLY A 202 -17.35 19.61 19.78
N THR A 203 -16.19 19.29 20.36
CA THR A 203 -15.63 17.94 20.33
C THR A 203 -16.33 17.07 21.37
N ALA A 204 -16.84 15.91 20.95
CA ALA A 204 -17.52 15.00 21.85
C ALA A 204 -16.54 14.31 22.81
N ALA A 205 -16.74 14.50 24.10
CA ALA A 205 -15.95 13.88 25.15
C ALA A 205 -16.24 12.38 25.25
N LYS A 206 -15.18 11.58 25.47
CA LYS A 206 -15.37 10.15 25.80
C LYS A 206 -15.85 10.03 27.25
N ILE A 207 -16.99 9.41 27.45
CA ILE A 207 -17.61 9.12 28.76
C ILE A 207 -17.94 7.64 28.85
N ALA A 208 -18.21 7.13 30.04
CA ALA A 208 -18.63 5.74 30.23
C ALA A 208 -19.86 5.44 29.36
N SER A 209 -19.91 4.26 28.75
CA SER A 209 -21.07 3.80 27.99
C SER A 209 -22.08 3.14 28.94
N GLY A 210 -23.16 3.82 29.22
CA GLY A 210 -24.14 3.42 30.27
C GLY A 210 -23.47 3.31 31.63
N THR A 211 -23.59 2.17 32.30
CA THR A 211 -22.94 1.86 33.59
C THR A 211 -21.58 1.19 33.46
N SER A 212 -21.00 1.13 32.28
CA SER A 212 -19.73 0.42 32.02
C SER A 212 -18.55 1.10 32.72
N THR A 213 -17.71 0.31 33.35
CA THR A 213 -16.41 0.75 33.89
C THR A 213 -15.23 0.51 32.95
N THR A 214 -15.46 -0.12 31.80
CA THR A 214 -14.39 -0.50 30.85
C THR A 214 -14.59 0.09 29.45
N ASN A 215 -15.83 0.36 29.07
CA ASN A 215 -16.16 0.91 27.74
C ASN A 215 -16.42 2.42 27.83
N PHE A 216 -15.58 3.22 27.16
CA PHE A 216 -15.70 4.68 27.09
C PHE A 216 -15.84 5.11 25.64
N THR A 217 -16.87 5.91 25.36
CA THR A 217 -17.23 6.32 24.00
C THR A 217 -17.57 7.82 23.95
N ASN A 218 -17.40 8.40 22.77
CA ASN A 218 -17.88 9.75 22.42
C ASN A 218 -19.20 9.72 21.64
N SER A 219 -19.78 8.53 21.48
CA SER A 219 -21.09 8.35 20.82
C SER A 219 -22.25 8.79 21.73
N TRP A 220 -23.39 8.97 21.11
CA TRP A 220 -24.63 9.25 21.82
C TRP A 220 -25.00 8.14 22.80
N GLN A 221 -25.38 8.50 24.03
CA GLN A 221 -25.76 7.59 25.11
C GLN A 221 -27.24 7.73 25.41
N ALA A 222 -27.89 6.64 25.78
CA ALA A 222 -29.30 6.70 26.24
C ALA A 222 -29.42 7.52 27.51
N ILE A 223 -30.42 8.37 27.58
CA ILE A 223 -30.76 9.13 28.80
C ILE A 223 -31.50 8.20 29.79
N PRO A 224 -31.03 8.08 31.06
CA PRO A 224 -31.78 7.37 32.08
C PRO A 224 -33.17 8.02 32.30
N THR A 225 -34.22 7.24 32.18
CA THR A 225 -35.61 7.72 32.38
C THR A 225 -36.19 7.29 33.75
N ASP A 226 -35.39 6.55 34.53
CA ASP A 226 -35.76 6.05 35.85
C ASP A 226 -35.33 6.99 37.00
N GLY A 227 -34.80 8.17 36.68
CA GLY A 227 -34.27 9.13 37.64
C GLY A 227 -32.86 8.77 38.18
N SER A 228 -32.20 7.78 37.61
CA SER A 228 -30.82 7.49 37.97
C SER A 228 -29.88 8.56 37.40
N THR A 229 -28.86 8.91 38.20
CA THR A 229 -27.80 9.83 37.80
C THR A 229 -26.83 9.13 36.87
N TYR A 230 -26.54 9.75 35.72
CA TYR A 230 -25.53 9.23 34.79
C TYR A 230 -24.12 9.59 35.25
N SER A 231 -23.30 8.59 35.51
CA SER A 231 -21.87 8.77 35.81
C SER A 231 -21.06 8.80 34.50
N THR A 232 -20.29 9.86 34.31
CA THR A 232 -19.33 9.90 33.16
C THR A 232 -18.15 8.97 33.35
N GLY A 233 -17.89 8.50 34.58
CA GLY A 233 -16.69 7.75 34.99
C GLY A 233 -15.43 8.60 34.95
N ARG A 234 -15.54 9.92 34.76
CA ARG A 234 -14.43 10.85 34.57
C ARG A 234 -14.59 12.19 35.31
N GLY A 235 -15.37 12.22 36.37
CA GLY A 235 -15.44 13.34 37.29
C GLY A 235 -16.75 14.14 37.28
N LEU A 236 -17.63 13.96 36.30
CA LEU A 236 -18.93 14.59 36.21
C LEU A 236 -20.07 13.58 36.34
N THR A 237 -21.12 13.93 37.06
CA THR A 237 -22.41 13.25 36.99
C THR A 237 -23.44 14.17 36.35
N ILE A 238 -24.39 13.60 35.63
CA ILE A 238 -25.48 14.29 34.98
C ILE A 238 -26.78 13.62 35.42
N ASP A 239 -27.69 14.44 35.96
CA ASP A 239 -29.00 14.02 36.43
C ASP A 239 -30.06 14.55 35.46
N PHE A 240 -30.78 13.62 34.83
CA PHE A 240 -31.88 13.93 33.92
C PHE A 240 -33.22 13.82 34.68
N GLY A 241 -34.18 14.63 34.32
CA GLY A 241 -35.51 14.52 34.90
C GLY A 241 -36.17 13.17 34.56
N THR A 242 -37.12 12.75 35.38
CA THR A 242 -37.89 11.50 35.18
C THR A 242 -39.04 11.63 34.17
N ASP A 243 -39.46 12.86 33.84
CA ASP A 243 -40.54 13.13 32.91
C ASP A 243 -40.04 13.29 31.48
N SER A 244 -39.97 12.18 30.75
CA SER A 244 -39.49 12.15 29.37
C SER A 244 -40.35 12.97 28.40
N SER A 245 -41.58 13.35 28.78
CA SER A 245 -42.46 14.22 27.97
C SER A 245 -41.95 15.67 27.88
N LYS A 246 -41.07 16.06 28.81
CA LYS A 246 -40.41 17.37 28.84
C LYS A 246 -39.07 17.40 28.15
N PHE A 247 -38.58 16.24 27.65
CA PHE A 247 -37.29 16.19 27.00
C PHE A 247 -37.33 16.91 25.67
N VAL A 248 -36.34 17.74 25.42
CA VAL A 248 -36.19 18.52 24.19
C VAL A 248 -34.78 18.30 23.59
N ALA A 249 -34.71 18.36 22.28
CA ALA A 249 -33.43 18.32 21.60
C ALA A 249 -32.71 19.67 21.77
N ALA A 250 -31.47 19.61 22.24
CA ALA A 250 -30.63 20.78 22.46
C ALA A 250 -29.22 20.51 21.97
N SER A 251 -28.57 21.53 21.44
CA SER A 251 -27.17 21.47 21.05
C SER A 251 -26.42 22.69 21.58
N LYS A 252 -25.10 22.66 21.55
CA LYS A 252 -24.26 23.79 21.92
C LYS A 252 -24.72 25.10 21.24
N SER A 253 -25.11 25.04 19.97
CA SER A 253 -25.58 26.19 19.18
C SER A 253 -27.04 26.55 19.42
N SER A 254 -27.86 25.64 19.98
CA SER A 254 -29.29 25.83 20.21
C SER A 254 -29.68 25.92 21.71
N GLY A 255 -28.72 26.24 22.58
CA GLY A 255 -29.00 26.54 23.99
C GLY A 255 -29.01 25.32 24.92
N ALA A 256 -28.15 24.32 24.68
CA ALA A 256 -27.96 23.21 25.63
C ALA A 256 -27.46 23.70 26.99
N SER A 257 -27.86 23.01 28.05
CA SER A 257 -27.27 23.19 29.38
C SER A 257 -25.78 22.94 29.37
N SER A 258 -25.04 23.72 30.16
CA SER A 258 -23.57 23.64 30.19
C SER A 258 -23.03 23.60 31.61
N VAL A 259 -21.79 23.23 31.74
CA VAL A 259 -21.05 23.23 33.01
C VAL A 259 -19.60 23.70 32.76
N VAL A 260 -19.19 24.70 33.55
CA VAL A 260 -17.77 25.06 33.64
C VAL A 260 -17.11 24.08 34.61
N TYR A 261 -16.38 23.12 34.06
CA TYR A 261 -15.69 22.08 34.82
C TYR A 261 -14.21 22.41 34.96
N GLN A 262 -13.72 22.29 36.20
CA GLN A 262 -12.29 22.45 36.51
C GLN A 262 -11.80 21.15 37.19
N ALA A 263 -10.87 20.50 36.56
CA ALA A 263 -10.23 19.29 37.06
C ALA A 263 -9.34 19.57 38.26
N LYS A 264 -9.13 18.59 39.11
CA LYS A 264 -8.12 18.62 40.16
C LYS A 264 -6.72 18.69 39.57
N GLY A 265 -5.87 19.58 40.06
CA GLY A 265 -4.48 19.69 39.65
C GLY A 265 -3.62 18.53 40.15
N ALA A 266 -2.49 18.31 39.49
CA ALA A 266 -1.46 17.40 39.97
C ALA A 266 -0.80 18.01 41.23
N ALA A 267 -0.77 17.25 42.31
CA ALA A 267 -0.09 17.63 43.54
C ALA A 267 1.42 17.39 43.40
N VAL A 268 2.22 18.41 43.66
CA VAL A 268 3.70 18.32 43.67
C VAL A 268 4.19 18.79 45.03
N ASP A 269 4.82 17.90 45.77
CA ASP A 269 5.35 18.17 47.12
C ASP A 269 6.73 18.79 46.98
N ILE A 270 6.88 19.97 47.58
CA ILE A 270 8.12 20.73 47.59
C ILE A 270 8.72 20.65 49.01
N ASN A 271 9.98 20.28 49.12
CA ASN A 271 10.74 20.27 50.37
C ASN A 271 11.86 21.32 50.35
N SER A 272 12.42 21.62 51.51
CA SER A 272 13.38 22.69 51.70
C SER A 272 14.72 22.52 50.96
N SER A 273 15.05 21.29 50.53
CA SER A 273 16.29 20.98 49.78
C SER A 273 16.15 21.20 48.27
N MET A 274 14.93 21.36 47.76
CA MET A 274 14.67 21.48 46.32
C MET A 274 15.13 22.83 45.76
N SER A 275 15.81 22.80 44.64
CA SER A 275 16.15 23.93 43.81
C SER A 275 15.00 24.28 42.84
N LEU A 276 15.12 25.39 42.12
CA LEU A 276 14.16 25.75 41.07
C LEU A 276 14.12 24.69 39.95
N ASN A 277 15.27 24.11 39.61
CA ASN A 277 15.37 23.01 38.65
C ASN A 277 14.65 21.74 39.12
N ASP A 278 14.77 21.38 40.42
CA ASP A 278 14.10 20.22 40.99
C ASP A 278 12.57 20.41 40.98
N ILE A 279 12.10 21.63 41.26
CA ILE A 279 10.68 21.95 41.17
C ILE A 279 10.18 21.78 39.72
N ALA A 280 10.92 22.30 38.74
CA ALA A 280 10.55 22.15 37.33
C ALA A 280 10.53 20.66 36.91
N TYR A 281 11.52 19.88 37.35
CA TYR A 281 11.56 18.44 37.12
C TYR A 281 10.35 17.73 37.74
N SER A 282 10.00 18.05 38.97
CA SER A 282 8.87 17.46 39.68
C SER A 282 7.54 17.78 39.01
N ILE A 283 7.37 19.02 38.52
CA ILE A 283 6.19 19.42 37.73
C ILE A 283 6.11 18.62 36.43
N ASN A 284 7.22 18.48 35.72
CA ASN A 284 7.24 17.71 34.46
C ASN A 284 7.02 16.21 34.65
N SER A 285 7.34 15.69 35.81
CA SER A 285 7.14 14.27 36.18
C SER A 285 5.75 13.97 36.77
N ALA A 286 4.97 15.02 37.05
CA ALA A 286 3.65 14.86 37.66
C ALA A 286 2.62 14.28 36.67
N THR A 287 1.62 13.60 37.22
CA THR A 287 0.50 13.04 36.44
C THR A 287 -0.65 14.03 36.42
N TYR A 288 -1.00 14.50 35.22
CA TYR A 288 -2.07 15.47 34.99
C TYR A 288 -3.37 14.80 34.50
N ALA A 289 -4.47 15.45 34.76
CA ALA A 289 -5.69 15.18 34.02
C ALA A 289 -5.51 15.53 32.51
N SER A 290 -6.19 14.79 31.64
CA SER A 290 -6.06 14.99 30.19
C SER A 290 -6.44 16.41 29.78
N GLY A 291 -5.56 17.08 29.05
CA GLY A 291 -5.74 18.46 28.59
C GLY A 291 -5.25 19.53 29.56
N ASN A 292 -4.81 19.16 30.78
CA ASN A 292 -4.32 20.08 31.80
C ASN A 292 -2.81 19.96 32.03
N GLU A 293 -2.12 19.26 31.14
CA GLU A 293 -0.67 19.06 31.22
C GLU A 293 0.07 20.39 31.13
N VAL A 294 1.01 20.59 32.05
CA VAL A 294 1.87 21.78 32.12
C VAL A 294 3.32 21.36 31.96
N VAL A 295 4.05 22.12 31.17
CA VAL A 295 5.49 21.97 30.98
C VAL A 295 6.20 23.08 31.74
N ALA A 296 7.10 22.69 32.64
CA ALA A 296 7.93 23.61 33.43
C ALA A 296 9.35 23.66 32.85
N THR A 297 9.87 24.86 32.68
CA THR A 297 11.27 25.08 32.28
C THR A 297 11.88 26.21 33.14
N VAL A 298 13.19 26.18 33.33
CA VAL A 298 13.90 27.24 34.05
C VAL A 298 14.72 28.04 33.04
N ILE A 299 14.41 29.32 32.89
CA ILE A 299 15.08 30.24 31.97
C ILE A 299 15.46 31.53 32.75
N ASN A 300 16.69 31.93 32.69
CA ASN A 300 17.20 33.13 33.38
C ASN A 300 16.83 33.15 34.88
N LYS A 301 16.95 31.97 35.54
CA LYS A 301 16.61 31.77 36.95
C LYS A 301 15.14 32.06 37.29
N GLN A 302 14.25 31.86 36.32
CA GLN A 302 12.81 31.99 36.46
C GLN A 302 12.15 30.65 36.07
N LEU A 303 11.17 30.24 36.84
CA LEU A 303 10.32 29.09 36.52
C LEU A 303 9.26 29.55 35.50
N LEU A 304 9.36 29.07 34.28
CA LEU A 304 8.36 29.24 33.24
C LEU A 304 7.44 28.05 33.21
N LEU A 305 6.15 28.27 33.34
CA LEU A 305 5.10 27.26 33.17
C LEU A 305 4.37 27.54 31.86
N SER A 306 4.24 26.51 31.04
CA SER A 306 3.50 26.58 29.76
C SER A 306 2.45 25.46 29.71
N SER A 307 1.23 25.78 29.29
CA SER A 307 0.29 24.70 28.95
C SER A 307 0.85 23.89 27.77
N LYS A 308 0.70 22.58 27.84
CA LYS A 308 1.16 21.67 26.79
C LYS A 308 0.36 21.82 25.50
N LEU A 309 -0.93 22.12 25.64
CA LEU A 309 -1.86 22.33 24.54
C LEU A 309 -2.16 23.83 24.40
N SER A 310 -2.44 24.27 23.17
CA SER A 310 -3.02 25.58 22.88
C SER A 310 -4.54 25.58 23.07
N GLY A 311 -5.15 26.75 23.03
CA GLY A 311 -6.58 26.91 23.08
C GLY A 311 -7.11 27.46 24.39
N ALA A 312 -8.21 28.20 24.32
CA ALA A 312 -8.79 28.91 25.46
C ALA A 312 -9.18 28.00 26.65
N ALA A 313 -9.50 26.73 26.36
CA ALA A 313 -9.83 25.74 27.38
C ALA A 313 -8.60 25.23 28.16
N HIS A 314 -7.40 25.45 27.65
CA HIS A 314 -6.15 24.92 28.23
C HIS A 314 -5.35 25.99 29.00
N LYS A 315 -6.04 26.92 29.63
CA LYS A 315 -5.41 27.87 30.56
C LYS A 315 -4.80 27.14 31.75
N ILE A 316 -3.58 27.53 32.12
CA ILE A 316 -2.95 27.00 33.31
C ILE A 316 -3.76 27.41 34.53
N GLN A 317 -4.00 26.46 35.41
CA GLN A 317 -4.50 26.68 36.76
C GLN A 317 -3.47 26.16 37.74
N ALA A 318 -3.23 26.92 38.80
CA ALA A 318 -2.26 26.55 39.80
C ALA A 318 -2.64 27.14 41.17
N SER A 319 -2.25 26.47 42.23
CA SER A 319 -2.40 26.95 43.61
C SER A 319 -1.28 26.42 44.51
N GLY A 320 -1.09 27.03 45.65
CA GLY A 320 -0.12 26.66 46.67
C GLY A 320 0.81 27.84 47.06
N GLN A 321 1.17 27.89 48.35
CA GLN A 321 1.96 28.98 48.93
C GLN A 321 3.33 29.10 48.27
N VAL A 322 3.98 28.00 47.93
CA VAL A 322 5.31 28.03 47.28
C VAL A 322 5.27 28.77 45.93
N LEU A 323 4.17 28.68 45.16
CA LEU A 323 4.01 29.42 43.91
C LEU A 323 3.84 30.94 44.15
N GLN A 324 3.23 31.33 45.29
CA GLN A 324 3.17 32.73 45.70
C GLN A 324 4.56 33.23 46.11
N ASP A 325 5.28 32.47 46.89
CA ASP A 325 6.65 32.78 47.35
C ASP A 325 7.65 32.91 46.19
N LEU A 326 7.45 32.12 45.11
CA LEU A 326 8.26 32.23 43.89
C LEU A 326 7.78 33.37 42.96
N GLY A 327 6.69 34.02 43.28
CA GLY A 327 6.13 35.11 42.48
C GLY A 327 5.48 34.60 41.16
N VAL A 328 5.07 33.34 41.10
CA VAL A 328 4.21 32.81 40.02
C VAL A 328 2.79 33.33 40.23
N LEU A 329 2.32 33.28 41.48
CA LEU A 329 0.99 33.72 41.88
C LEU A 329 1.05 34.98 42.73
N SER A 330 -0.05 35.77 42.67
CA SER A 330 -0.38 36.83 43.60
C SER A 330 -1.83 36.63 44.03
N GLY A 331 -2.03 36.04 45.23
CA GLY A 331 -3.34 35.51 45.63
C GLY A 331 -3.76 34.35 44.73
N SER A 332 -4.91 34.44 44.12
CA SER A 332 -5.47 33.43 43.20
C SER A 332 -5.13 33.66 41.71
N SER A 333 -4.42 34.74 41.39
CA SER A 333 -4.12 35.14 40.01
C SER A 333 -2.65 34.97 39.70
N PHE A 334 -2.31 34.72 38.45
CA PHE A 334 -0.93 34.74 38.00
C PHE A 334 -0.38 36.16 38.01
N LYS A 335 0.82 36.31 38.60
CA LYS A 335 1.52 37.62 38.70
C LYS A 335 2.13 38.06 37.37
N ASN A 336 2.75 37.10 36.68
CA ASN A 336 3.55 37.39 35.49
C ASN A 336 3.05 36.54 34.30
N VAL A 337 1.97 36.96 33.63
CA VAL A 337 1.45 36.32 32.41
C VAL A 337 2.27 36.78 31.21
N MET A 338 2.91 35.86 30.50
CA MET A 338 3.66 36.14 29.29
C MET A 338 2.80 36.00 28.03
N GLN A 339 1.92 35.03 28.02
CA GLN A 339 1.01 34.73 26.92
C GLN A 339 -0.26 34.10 27.49
N SER A 340 -1.41 34.57 27.07
CA SER A 340 -2.70 33.96 27.44
C SER A 340 -3.12 32.94 26.39
N ALA A 341 -3.66 31.81 26.85
CA ALA A 341 -4.26 30.81 25.98
C ALA A 341 -5.42 31.40 25.18
N LYS A 342 -5.44 31.14 23.89
CA LYS A 342 -6.55 31.47 22.99
C LYS A 342 -6.74 30.41 21.92
N ASP A 343 -7.94 30.30 21.39
CA ASP A 343 -8.25 29.44 20.26
C ASP A 343 -7.78 30.05 18.94
N ALA A 344 -7.51 29.19 17.95
CA ALA A 344 -7.40 29.64 16.57
C ALA A 344 -8.77 30.04 16.05
N THR A 345 -8.82 31.17 15.36
CA THR A 345 -10.03 31.59 14.63
C THR A 345 -9.64 31.97 13.21
N PHE A 346 -10.45 31.55 12.25
CA PHE A 346 -10.26 31.88 10.85
C PHE A 346 -11.57 31.72 10.09
N LYS A 347 -11.61 32.15 8.84
CA LYS A 347 -12.78 31.94 7.98
C LYS A 347 -12.41 31.06 6.81
N VAL A 348 -13.31 30.15 6.46
CA VAL A 348 -13.25 29.32 5.25
C VAL A 348 -14.43 29.70 4.37
N ASN A 349 -14.17 30.28 3.20
CA ASN A 349 -15.19 30.83 2.30
C ASN A 349 -16.20 31.75 3.05
N GLY A 350 -15.69 32.56 3.98
CA GLY A 350 -16.50 33.48 4.80
C GLY A 350 -17.15 32.87 6.05
N LEU A 351 -17.16 31.55 6.21
CA LEU A 351 -17.68 30.86 7.39
C LEU A 351 -16.63 30.85 8.51
N SER A 352 -17.01 31.30 9.70
CA SER A 352 -16.12 31.34 10.87
C SER A 352 -15.88 29.94 11.43
N VAL A 353 -14.60 29.65 11.72
CA VAL A 353 -14.12 28.40 12.32
C VAL A 353 -13.32 28.76 13.57
N THR A 354 -13.52 28.00 14.66
CA THR A 354 -12.75 28.10 15.90
C THR A 354 -12.21 26.74 16.28
N ARG A 355 -10.90 26.64 16.58
CA ARG A 355 -10.25 25.40 17.00
C ARG A 355 -9.18 25.68 18.07
N SER A 356 -8.97 24.74 18.98
CA SER A 356 -7.96 24.87 20.05
C SER A 356 -6.53 24.70 19.57
N GLN A 357 -6.33 24.21 18.35
CA GLN A 357 -5.00 23.88 17.81
C GLN A 357 -4.83 24.44 16.40
N ASN A 358 -3.54 24.56 15.98
CA ASN A 358 -3.18 25.10 14.67
C ASN A 358 -2.91 24.00 13.64
N SER A 359 -2.82 22.75 14.04
CA SER A 359 -2.42 21.64 13.17
C SER A 359 -3.35 20.44 13.29
N ALA A 360 -3.28 19.54 12.29
CA ALA A 360 -4.11 18.34 12.21
C ALA A 360 -5.63 18.62 12.26
N LEU A 361 -6.07 19.71 11.65
CA LEU A 361 -7.47 20.10 11.57
C LEU A 361 -8.16 19.27 10.49
N THR A 362 -8.78 18.17 10.87
CA THR A 362 -9.40 17.19 9.95
C THR A 362 -10.90 17.37 9.75
N ASP A 363 -11.51 18.23 10.53
CA ASP A 363 -12.95 18.45 10.61
C ASP A 363 -13.41 19.82 10.09
N VAL A 364 -12.50 20.58 9.48
CA VAL A 364 -12.78 21.91 8.91
C VAL A 364 -13.28 21.81 7.48
N ILE A 365 -12.60 21.00 6.66
CA ILE A 365 -12.99 20.74 5.28
C ILE A 365 -13.01 19.21 5.11
N SER A 366 -14.13 18.68 4.66
CA SER A 366 -14.29 17.23 4.52
C SER A 366 -13.21 16.61 3.65
N GLY A 367 -12.51 15.60 4.19
CA GLY A 367 -11.44 14.90 3.50
C GLY A 367 -10.12 15.67 3.42
N VAL A 368 -9.96 16.78 4.15
CA VAL A 368 -8.73 17.57 4.19
C VAL A 368 -8.21 17.67 5.61
N THR A 369 -6.91 17.48 5.76
CA THR A 369 -6.16 17.84 6.98
C THR A 369 -5.50 19.17 6.74
N LEU A 370 -5.94 20.21 7.46
CA LEU A 370 -5.43 21.57 7.37
C LEU A 370 -4.47 21.86 8.53
N ASN A 371 -3.38 22.57 8.25
CA ASN A 371 -2.49 23.12 9.26
C ASN A 371 -2.27 24.62 9.00
N LEU A 372 -2.35 25.40 10.05
CA LEU A 372 -1.98 26.82 10.05
C LEU A 372 -0.50 26.94 10.44
N ALA A 373 0.26 27.66 9.66
CA ALA A 373 1.68 27.86 9.93
C ALA A 373 1.91 28.87 11.08
N SER A 374 3.07 28.86 11.70
CA SER A 374 3.41 29.74 12.82
C SER A 374 3.40 31.23 12.46
N ASP A 375 3.59 31.55 11.19
CA ASP A 375 3.60 32.91 10.65
C ASP A 375 2.29 33.29 9.93
N ALA A 376 1.23 32.52 10.14
CA ALA A 376 -0.09 32.72 9.51
C ALA A 376 -0.93 33.85 10.15
N GLU A 377 -0.57 34.35 11.34
CA GLU A 377 -1.35 35.36 12.07
C GLU A 377 -1.64 36.57 11.17
N GLY A 378 -2.92 36.94 11.07
CA GLY A 378 -3.42 38.04 10.26
C GLY A 378 -3.35 37.85 8.74
N LYS A 379 -2.89 36.69 8.27
CA LYS A 379 -2.71 36.41 6.84
C LYS A 379 -3.91 35.64 6.24
N SER A 380 -3.85 35.48 4.93
CA SER A 380 -4.84 34.74 4.13
C SER A 380 -4.13 33.87 3.10
N ALA A 381 -4.81 32.80 2.68
CA ALA A 381 -4.35 31.91 1.64
C ALA A 381 -5.54 31.27 0.93
N THR A 382 -5.37 30.86 -0.30
CA THR A 382 -6.36 30.05 -1.03
C THR A 382 -5.84 28.62 -1.15
N LEU A 383 -6.59 27.67 -0.62
CA LEU A 383 -6.35 26.23 -0.76
C LEU A 383 -7.08 25.73 -2.00
N ASN A 384 -6.34 25.25 -2.98
CA ASN A 384 -6.92 24.64 -4.18
C ASN A 384 -6.77 23.12 -4.13
N ILE A 385 -7.88 22.42 -4.27
CA ILE A 385 -7.93 20.96 -4.37
C ILE A 385 -8.36 20.63 -5.79
N ALA A 386 -7.50 19.91 -6.50
CA ALA A 386 -7.77 19.46 -7.87
C ALA A 386 -7.79 17.94 -7.97
N SER A 387 -8.46 17.41 -8.97
CA SER A 387 -8.37 15.98 -9.29
C SER A 387 -6.99 15.67 -9.84
N ASP A 388 -6.39 14.58 -9.34
CA ASP A 388 -5.16 14.01 -9.87
C ASP A 388 -5.46 12.64 -10.47
N ASN A 389 -5.43 12.57 -11.77
CA ASN A 389 -5.70 11.37 -12.54
C ASN A 389 -4.42 10.67 -13.03
N THR A 390 -3.25 11.07 -12.54
CA THR A 390 -1.95 10.54 -12.99
C THR A 390 -1.84 9.03 -12.72
N SER A 391 -2.17 8.60 -11.49
CA SER A 391 -2.14 7.19 -11.11
C SER A 391 -3.13 6.36 -11.92
N GLN A 392 -4.32 6.87 -12.17
CA GLN A 392 -5.35 6.21 -12.96
C GLN A 392 -4.92 6.05 -14.42
N LYS A 393 -4.41 7.11 -15.03
CA LYS A 393 -3.87 7.06 -16.40
C LYS A 393 -2.71 6.07 -16.51
N THR A 394 -1.83 6.05 -15.52
CA THR A 394 -0.70 5.10 -15.46
C THR A 394 -1.21 3.66 -15.39
N ALA A 395 -2.18 3.36 -14.53
CA ALA A 395 -2.76 2.02 -14.42
C ALA A 395 -3.44 1.58 -15.73
N ILE A 396 -4.22 2.48 -16.35
CA ILE A 396 -4.86 2.24 -17.65
C ILE A 396 -3.82 2.00 -18.74
N ASN A 397 -2.77 2.84 -18.82
CA ASN A 397 -1.69 2.67 -19.80
C ASN A 397 -0.92 1.36 -19.60
N THR A 398 -0.70 0.93 -18.35
CA THR A 398 -0.08 -0.35 -18.05
C THR A 398 -0.92 -1.52 -18.58
N PHE A 399 -2.24 -1.46 -18.39
CA PHE A 399 -3.15 -2.46 -18.96
C PHE A 399 -3.08 -2.44 -20.49
N ILE A 400 -3.16 -1.27 -21.14
CA ILE A 400 -3.07 -1.12 -22.59
C ILE A 400 -1.76 -1.70 -23.13
N THR A 401 -0.64 -1.40 -22.51
CA THR A 401 0.68 -1.91 -22.88
C THR A 401 0.73 -3.43 -22.82
N ASN A 402 0.23 -4.04 -21.73
CA ASN A 402 0.21 -5.49 -21.56
C ASN A 402 -0.78 -6.16 -22.53
N PHE A 403 -1.93 -5.54 -22.78
CA PHE A 403 -2.88 -6.02 -23.79
C PHE A 403 -2.23 -6.07 -25.17
N ASN A 404 -1.60 -4.98 -25.59
CA ASN A 404 -0.92 -4.87 -26.90
C ASN A 404 0.25 -5.87 -26.98
N ALA A 405 1.00 -6.05 -25.91
CA ALA A 405 2.08 -7.02 -25.85
C ALA A 405 1.58 -8.46 -26.13
N VAL A 406 0.44 -8.84 -25.55
CA VAL A 406 -0.19 -10.15 -25.81
C VAL A 406 -0.68 -10.24 -27.24
N GLN A 407 -1.42 -9.23 -27.73
CA GLN A 407 -1.97 -9.21 -29.10
C GLN A 407 -0.88 -9.30 -30.15
N THR A 408 0.17 -8.51 -30.00
CA THR A 408 1.33 -8.49 -30.91
C THR A 408 2.09 -9.82 -30.85
N TYR A 409 2.36 -10.32 -29.64
CA TYR A 409 3.12 -11.57 -29.47
C TYR A 409 2.42 -12.77 -30.12
N ILE A 410 1.11 -12.91 -29.86
CA ILE A 410 0.32 -13.96 -30.52
C ILE A 410 0.31 -13.72 -32.03
N GLY A 411 0.04 -12.47 -32.47
CA GLY A 411 -0.01 -12.09 -33.88
C GLY A 411 1.25 -12.48 -34.65
N THR A 412 2.42 -12.15 -34.10
CA THR A 412 3.73 -12.49 -34.70
C THR A 412 3.94 -14.02 -34.77
N ASN A 413 3.58 -14.73 -33.71
CA ASN A 413 3.82 -16.18 -33.63
C ASN A 413 2.77 -17.05 -34.34
N ILE A 414 1.69 -16.47 -34.84
CA ILE A 414 0.73 -17.16 -35.75
C ILE A 414 0.95 -16.78 -37.22
N ALA A 415 1.71 -15.73 -37.48
CA ALA A 415 1.88 -15.21 -38.83
C ALA A 415 2.59 -16.19 -39.75
N LEU A 416 2.25 -16.11 -41.03
CA LEU A 416 2.96 -16.78 -42.11
C LEU A 416 4.01 -15.81 -42.65
N THR A 417 5.28 -16.15 -42.48
CA THR A 417 6.42 -15.31 -42.91
C THR A 417 7.00 -15.85 -44.21
N LYS A 418 7.11 -14.99 -45.23
CA LYS A 418 7.77 -15.33 -46.49
C LYS A 418 9.29 -15.21 -46.32
N ASN A 419 10.01 -16.26 -46.61
CA ASN A 419 11.48 -16.31 -46.55
C ASN A 419 12.08 -15.68 -47.81
N SER A 420 13.38 -15.41 -47.76
CA SER A 420 14.14 -14.84 -48.91
C SER A 420 14.20 -15.77 -50.12
N ASP A 421 14.10 -17.10 -49.90
CA ASP A 421 14.07 -18.13 -50.94
C ASP A 421 12.67 -18.36 -51.57
N GLY A 422 11.67 -17.56 -51.17
CA GLY A 422 10.29 -17.67 -51.63
C GLY A 422 9.42 -18.70 -50.86
N THR A 423 10.00 -19.48 -49.98
CA THR A 423 9.25 -20.41 -49.09
C THR A 423 8.54 -19.67 -47.99
N TYR A 424 7.64 -20.35 -47.28
CA TYR A 424 6.90 -19.77 -46.17
C TYR A 424 7.13 -20.54 -44.88
N THR A 425 7.50 -19.80 -43.82
CA THR A 425 7.59 -20.35 -42.48
C THR A 425 6.32 -20.00 -41.69
N ARG A 426 5.71 -21.02 -41.08
CA ARG A 426 4.55 -20.84 -40.18
C ARG A 426 5.04 -20.43 -38.80
N GLY A 427 4.38 -19.45 -38.20
CA GLY A 427 4.63 -19.10 -36.80
C GLY A 427 4.36 -20.30 -35.87
N ALA A 428 5.12 -20.39 -34.78
CA ALA A 428 5.12 -21.53 -33.86
C ALA A 428 3.76 -21.79 -33.17
N LEU A 429 2.88 -20.78 -33.10
CA LEU A 429 1.53 -20.87 -32.54
C LEU A 429 0.43 -21.03 -33.61
N SER A 430 0.76 -21.07 -34.89
CA SER A 430 -0.20 -21.11 -35.99
C SER A 430 -1.11 -22.36 -36.01
N GLY A 431 -0.69 -23.44 -35.35
CA GLY A 431 -1.49 -24.67 -35.18
C GLY A 431 -2.32 -24.71 -33.90
N ASP A 432 -2.20 -23.72 -33.04
CA ASP A 432 -2.87 -23.73 -31.74
C ASP A 432 -4.16 -22.88 -31.78
N GLN A 433 -5.29 -23.54 -32.06
CA GLN A 433 -6.58 -22.90 -32.15
C GLN A 433 -7.05 -22.28 -30.82
N GLY A 434 -6.58 -22.80 -29.69
CA GLY A 434 -6.87 -22.25 -28.36
C GLY A 434 -6.26 -20.85 -28.19
N ILE A 435 -5.01 -20.68 -28.60
CA ILE A 435 -4.30 -19.39 -28.53
C ILE A 435 -4.84 -18.39 -29.58
N ILE A 436 -5.14 -18.86 -30.79
CA ILE A 436 -5.77 -18.03 -31.83
C ILE A 436 -7.13 -17.50 -31.36
N SER A 437 -7.95 -18.39 -30.77
CA SER A 437 -9.26 -18.02 -30.21
C SER A 437 -9.14 -17.08 -29.01
N LEU A 438 -8.09 -17.22 -28.18
CA LEU A 438 -7.83 -16.28 -27.08
C LEU A 438 -7.61 -14.87 -27.60
N ARG A 439 -6.79 -14.69 -28.63
CA ARG A 439 -6.51 -13.40 -29.25
C ARG A 439 -7.80 -12.68 -29.68
N SER A 440 -8.67 -13.37 -30.39
CA SER A 440 -9.96 -12.82 -30.83
C SER A 440 -10.92 -12.59 -29.65
N SER A 441 -10.92 -13.49 -28.66
CA SER A 441 -11.77 -13.32 -27.47
C SER A 441 -11.39 -12.11 -26.64
N LEU A 442 -10.09 -11.83 -26.44
CA LEU A 442 -9.62 -10.65 -25.72
C LEU A 442 -10.06 -9.36 -26.41
N PHE A 443 -9.97 -9.30 -27.74
CA PHE A 443 -10.49 -8.18 -28.52
C PHE A 443 -12.00 -7.97 -28.28
N ASN A 444 -12.79 -9.04 -28.41
CA ASN A 444 -14.24 -8.97 -28.24
C ASN A 444 -14.62 -8.50 -26.82
N LEU A 445 -13.90 -8.95 -25.79
CA LEU A 445 -14.19 -8.58 -24.40
C LEU A 445 -13.95 -7.08 -24.13
N VAL A 446 -12.90 -6.49 -24.70
CA VAL A 446 -12.59 -5.07 -24.50
C VAL A 446 -13.40 -4.15 -25.41
N SER A 447 -13.95 -4.68 -26.53
CA SER A 447 -14.78 -3.93 -27.49
C SER A 447 -16.28 -4.08 -27.24
N ASN A 448 -16.69 -4.93 -26.25
CA ASN A 448 -18.09 -5.25 -26.02
C ASN A 448 -18.86 -4.04 -25.46
N LEU A 449 -20.07 -3.84 -25.99
CA LEU A 449 -21.00 -2.81 -25.54
C LEU A 449 -21.83 -3.30 -24.35
N ASP A 450 -21.98 -2.45 -23.36
CA ASP A 450 -22.90 -2.69 -22.25
C ASP A 450 -24.34 -2.36 -22.67
N THR A 451 -25.23 -3.30 -22.47
CA THR A 451 -26.66 -3.16 -22.74
C THR A 451 -27.49 -2.94 -21.47
N THR A 452 -26.86 -2.90 -20.30
CA THR A 452 -27.53 -2.87 -18.99
C THR A 452 -27.78 -1.46 -18.44
N GLY A 453 -27.54 -0.41 -19.22
CA GLY A 453 -27.95 0.96 -18.87
C GLY A 453 -26.89 1.81 -18.15
N SER A 454 -25.60 1.41 -18.15
CA SER A 454 -24.52 2.25 -17.62
C SER A 454 -24.29 3.52 -18.47
N VAL A 455 -23.77 4.58 -17.85
CA VAL A 455 -23.45 5.86 -18.50
C VAL A 455 -22.45 5.64 -19.63
N PHE A 456 -21.38 4.86 -19.37
CA PHE A 456 -20.41 4.47 -20.38
C PHE A 456 -20.66 3.02 -20.79
N LYS A 457 -21.05 2.83 -22.05
CA LYS A 457 -21.36 1.50 -22.60
C LYS A 457 -20.12 0.71 -22.99
N SER A 458 -19.02 1.41 -23.30
CA SER A 458 -17.77 0.79 -23.77
C SER A 458 -16.54 1.61 -23.34
N LEU A 459 -15.35 1.04 -23.52
CA LEU A 459 -14.10 1.76 -23.32
C LEU A 459 -13.94 2.94 -24.29
N SER A 460 -14.58 2.89 -25.48
CA SER A 460 -14.56 4.00 -26.44
C SER A 460 -15.31 5.24 -25.93
N ASP A 461 -16.28 5.06 -25.04
CA ASP A 461 -17.00 6.16 -24.40
C ASP A 461 -16.15 6.95 -23.41
N ILE A 462 -15.08 6.36 -22.93
CA ILE A 462 -14.07 7.02 -22.09
C ILE A 462 -12.77 7.32 -22.86
N GLY A 463 -12.78 7.24 -24.21
CA GLY A 463 -11.65 7.64 -25.06
C GLY A 463 -10.58 6.56 -25.26
N ILE A 464 -10.85 5.29 -24.94
CA ILE A 464 -9.94 4.15 -25.15
C ILE A 464 -10.52 3.28 -26.28
N THR A 465 -9.79 3.12 -27.38
CA THR A 465 -10.24 2.35 -28.55
C THR A 465 -9.27 1.24 -28.91
N VAL A 466 -9.77 0.25 -29.65
CA VAL A 466 -8.94 -0.81 -30.26
C VAL A 466 -9.12 -0.70 -31.78
N ASP A 467 -8.02 -0.69 -32.50
CA ASP A 467 -8.01 -0.58 -33.98
C ASP A 467 -8.20 -1.94 -34.68
N SER A 468 -8.22 -1.93 -36.00
CA SER A 468 -8.32 -3.13 -36.84
C SER A 468 -7.13 -4.09 -36.69
N ASN A 469 -5.98 -3.62 -36.23
CA ASN A 469 -4.79 -4.42 -35.96
C ASN A 469 -4.82 -5.04 -34.57
N LEU A 470 -5.92 -4.87 -33.83
CA LEU A 470 -6.14 -5.30 -32.45
C LEU A 470 -5.23 -4.55 -31.46
N THR A 471 -4.79 -3.33 -31.80
CA THR A 471 -3.99 -2.47 -30.94
C THR A 471 -4.87 -1.50 -30.18
N MET A 472 -4.74 -1.49 -28.86
CA MET A 472 -5.47 -0.59 -27.96
C MET A 472 -4.69 0.69 -27.71
N ALA A 473 -5.38 1.82 -27.68
CA ALA A 473 -4.78 3.11 -27.34
C ALA A 473 -5.78 4.05 -26.67
N ILE A 474 -5.28 5.03 -25.91
CA ILE A 474 -6.04 6.21 -25.51
C ILE A 474 -6.04 7.16 -26.72
N THR A 475 -7.11 7.14 -27.51
CA THR A 475 -7.24 7.97 -28.70
C THR A 475 -7.79 9.36 -28.41
N ASN A 476 -8.41 9.54 -27.24
CA ASN A 476 -8.91 10.83 -26.79
C ASN A 476 -8.65 11.01 -25.28
N SER A 477 -7.51 11.63 -24.95
CA SER A 477 -7.09 11.89 -23.57
C SER A 477 -8.00 12.86 -22.83
N THR A 478 -8.55 13.87 -23.54
CA THR A 478 -9.51 14.83 -22.96
C THR A 478 -10.80 14.15 -22.56
N LYS A 479 -11.29 13.20 -23.38
CA LYS A 479 -12.49 12.42 -23.06
C LYS A 479 -12.27 11.55 -21.82
N LEU A 480 -11.09 10.92 -21.70
CA LEU A 480 -10.72 10.15 -20.52
C LEU A 480 -10.62 11.02 -19.27
N GLU A 481 -9.98 12.19 -19.38
CA GLU A 481 -9.87 13.13 -18.26
C GLU A 481 -11.23 13.62 -17.79
N ASN A 482 -12.10 14.00 -18.71
CA ASN A 482 -13.45 14.43 -18.38
C ASN A 482 -14.27 13.31 -17.70
N ALA A 483 -14.14 12.09 -18.19
CA ALA A 483 -14.80 10.93 -17.56
C ALA A 483 -14.28 10.69 -16.15
N LEU A 484 -12.96 10.71 -15.93
CA LEU A 484 -12.35 10.54 -14.61
C LEU A 484 -12.66 11.69 -13.63
N ASN A 485 -12.83 12.93 -14.13
CA ASN A 485 -13.12 14.07 -13.29
C ASN A 485 -14.60 14.16 -12.89
N ASN A 486 -15.51 13.88 -13.82
CA ASN A 486 -16.92 14.20 -13.67
C ASN A 486 -17.82 12.95 -13.44
N ASN A 487 -17.35 11.77 -13.89
CA ASN A 487 -18.12 10.52 -13.85
C ASN A 487 -17.27 9.35 -13.36
N TYR A 488 -16.48 9.58 -12.32
CA TYR A 488 -15.48 8.63 -11.82
C TYR A 488 -16.10 7.26 -11.46
N SER A 489 -17.25 7.23 -10.78
CA SER A 489 -17.96 5.99 -10.42
C SER A 489 -18.37 5.16 -11.62
N ASP A 490 -18.78 5.83 -12.71
CA ASP A 490 -19.20 5.17 -13.95
C ASP A 490 -18.00 4.61 -14.71
N VAL A 491 -16.85 5.32 -14.67
CA VAL A 491 -15.57 4.79 -15.19
C VAL A 491 -15.18 3.52 -14.43
N ILE A 492 -15.24 3.52 -13.09
CA ILE A 492 -14.95 2.32 -12.30
C ILE A 492 -15.88 1.17 -12.68
N SER A 493 -17.19 1.42 -12.77
CA SER A 493 -18.19 0.40 -13.11
C SER A 493 -17.91 -0.22 -14.48
N THR A 494 -17.53 0.62 -15.46
CA THR A 494 -17.16 0.16 -16.80
C THR A 494 -15.88 -0.65 -16.81
N MET A 495 -14.84 -0.17 -16.09
CA MET A 495 -13.58 -0.90 -15.92
C MET A 495 -13.79 -2.22 -15.22
N ASP A 496 -14.53 -2.26 -14.11
CA ASP A 496 -14.85 -3.48 -13.37
C ASP A 496 -15.47 -4.54 -14.28
N ARG A 497 -16.48 -4.17 -15.05
CA ARG A 497 -17.18 -5.07 -15.96
C ARG A 497 -16.25 -5.67 -17.00
N VAL A 498 -15.47 -4.82 -17.68
CA VAL A 498 -14.55 -5.26 -18.74
C VAL A 498 -13.41 -6.09 -18.16
N MET A 499 -12.77 -5.60 -17.09
CA MET A 499 -11.59 -6.25 -16.51
C MET A 499 -11.92 -7.55 -15.79
N LYS A 500 -13.07 -7.68 -15.15
CA LYS A 500 -13.57 -8.95 -14.60
C LYS A 500 -13.75 -9.98 -15.72
N SER A 501 -14.30 -9.58 -16.85
CA SER A 501 -14.48 -10.47 -18.02
C SER A 501 -13.14 -10.89 -18.62
N VAL A 502 -12.19 -9.96 -18.77
CA VAL A 502 -10.82 -10.24 -19.23
C VAL A 502 -10.10 -11.18 -18.25
N THR A 503 -10.13 -10.89 -16.95
CA THR A 503 -9.49 -11.71 -15.92
C THR A 503 -10.05 -13.12 -15.90
N SER A 504 -11.38 -13.27 -15.93
CA SER A 504 -12.05 -14.59 -15.99
C SER A 504 -11.66 -15.39 -17.24
N LYS A 505 -11.46 -14.72 -18.37
CA LYS A 505 -10.94 -15.40 -19.58
C LYS A 505 -9.50 -15.82 -19.40
N LEU A 506 -8.65 -14.94 -18.84
CA LEU A 506 -7.22 -15.20 -18.61
C LEU A 506 -6.99 -16.31 -17.58
N ASP A 507 -7.88 -16.47 -16.60
CA ASP A 507 -7.79 -17.55 -15.60
C ASP A 507 -7.70 -18.95 -16.23
N LYS A 508 -8.33 -19.14 -17.39
CA LYS A 508 -8.27 -20.40 -18.14
C LYS A 508 -6.93 -20.66 -18.82
N TYR A 509 -6.13 -19.60 -19.01
CA TYR A 509 -4.86 -19.64 -19.75
C TYR A 509 -3.63 -19.41 -18.84
N THR A 510 -3.82 -18.96 -17.60
CA THR A 510 -2.76 -18.63 -16.64
C THR A 510 -2.90 -19.48 -15.37
N GLY A 511 -1.80 -19.76 -14.68
CA GLY A 511 -1.78 -20.61 -13.48
C GLY A 511 -1.14 -21.98 -13.73
N THR A 512 -1.08 -22.82 -12.71
CA THR A 512 -0.29 -24.06 -12.70
C THR A 512 -0.94 -25.25 -13.42
N THR A 513 -2.23 -25.17 -13.74
CA THR A 513 -3.01 -26.20 -14.46
C THR A 513 -3.76 -25.63 -15.65
N SER A 514 -3.40 -24.41 -16.07
CA SER A 514 -4.04 -23.68 -17.17
C SER A 514 -3.68 -24.28 -18.54
N TYR A 515 -4.40 -23.81 -19.55
CA TYR A 515 -4.17 -24.25 -20.92
C TYR A 515 -2.72 -24.11 -21.38
N VAL A 516 -2.10 -22.94 -21.16
CA VAL A 516 -0.70 -22.69 -21.58
C VAL A 516 0.28 -23.52 -20.75
N ASP A 517 0.01 -23.70 -19.45
CA ASP A 517 0.84 -24.54 -18.58
C ASP A 517 0.83 -26.01 -19.03
N GLN A 518 -0.34 -26.52 -19.47
CA GLN A 518 -0.44 -27.87 -20.04
C GLN A 518 0.34 -28.01 -21.35
N LEU A 519 0.32 -26.98 -22.22
CA LEU A 519 1.13 -26.95 -23.45
C LEU A 519 2.64 -26.98 -23.14
N ILE A 520 3.09 -26.20 -22.16
CA ILE A 520 4.50 -26.18 -21.71
C ILE A 520 4.90 -27.57 -21.19
N LYS A 521 4.07 -28.21 -20.36
CA LYS A 521 4.33 -29.55 -19.81
C LYS A 521 4.33 -30.63 -20.87
N ALA A 522 3.35 -30.62 -21.77
CA ALA A 522 3.29 -31.56 -22.87
C ALA A 522 4.49 -31.45 -23.80
N ASN A 523 4.92 -30.21 -24.10
CA ASN A 523 6.10 -29.95 -24.90
C ASN A 523 7.40 -30.42 -24.19
N ALA A 524 7.52 -30.18 -22.87
CA ALA A 524 8.64 -30.68 -22.07
C ALA A 524 8.73 -32.22 -22.10
N THR A 525 7.58 -32.91 -21.96
CA THR A 525 7.52 -34.37 -22.06
C THR A 525 7.97 -34.87 -23.44
N LYS A 526 7.50 -34.22 -24.52
CA LYS A 526 7.94 -34.55 -25.88
C LYS A 526 9.46 -34.34 -26.04
N THR A 527 10.02 -33.25 -25.50
CA THR A 527 11.46 -32.96 -25.53
C THR A 527 12.27 -34.06 -24.83
N ILE A 528 11.82 -34.53 -23.66
CA ILE A 528 12.46 -35.63 -22.93
C ILE A 528 12.40 -36.92 -23.73
N ASN A 529 11.25 -37.25 -24.32
CA ASN A 529 11.07 -38.48 -25.12
C ASN A 529 11.99 -38.47 -26.36
N VAL A 530 12.09 -37.35 -27.07
CA VAL A 530 13.02 -37.19 -28.20
C VAL A 530 14.46 -37.31 -27.71
N GLY A 531 14.82 -36.70 -26.59
CA GLY A 531 16.16 -36.83 -25.98
C GLY A 531 16.52 -38.29 -25.66
N THR A 532 15.57 -39.07 -25.11
CA THR A 532 15.73 -40.50 -24.86
C THR A 532 15.96 -41.29 -26.17
N SER A 533 15.22 -40.93 -27.23
CA SER A 533 15.38 -41.53 -28.56
C SER A 533 16.78 -41.22 -29.16
N ILE A 534 17.26 -39.98 -29.00
CA ILE A 534 18.62 -39.57 -29.41
C ILE A 534 19.68 -40.42 -28.69
N ILE A 535 19.59 -40.56 -27.37
CA ILE A 535 20.52 -41.36 -26.57
C ILE A 535 20.51 -42.84 -27.03
N SER A 536 19.33 -43.39 -27.25
CA SER A 536 19.16 -44.77 -27.71
C SER A 536 19.71 -44.99 -29.12
N LEU A 537 19.53 -44.01 -30.02
CA LEU A 537 20.04 -44.08 -31.38
C LEU A 537 21.57 -43.97 -31.40
N ASN A 538 22.15 -43.01 -30.61
CA ASN A 538 23.61 -42.89 -30.48
C ASN A 538 24.23 -44.19 -30.00
N LYS A 539 23.69 -44.84 -28.95
CA LYS A 539 24.19 -46.17 -28.51
C LYS A 539 24.16 -47.24 -29.61
N ARG A 540 23.12 -47.24 -30.45
CA ARG A 540 23.05 -48.16 -31.58
C ARG A 540 24.07 -47.85 -32.67
N LEU A 541 24.26 -46.55 -32.94
CA LEU A 541 25.24 -46.09 -33.93
C LEU A 541 26.66 -46.44 -33.45
N ASP A 542 27.00 -46.18 -32.21
CA ASP A 542 28.30 -46.52 -31.60
C ASP A 542 28.54 -48.05 -31.69
N ALA A 543 27.55 -48.86 -31.32
CA ALA A 543 27.66 -50.30 -31.44
C ALA A 543 27.79 -50.78 -32.91
N ARG A 544 27.11 -50.11 -33.83
CA ARG A 544 27.19 -50.39 -35.25
C ARG A 544 28.57 -50.03 -35.81
N GLU A 545 29.12 -48.89 -35.44
CA GLU A 545 30.45 -48.49 -35.81
C GLU A 545 31.49 -49.51 -35.35
N GLN A 546 31.43 -49.98 -34.12
CA GLN A 546 32.33 -51.02 -33.62
C GLN A 546 32.22 -52.32 -34.39
N VAL A 547 31.01 -52.74 -34.79
CA VAL A 547 30.80 -53.91 -35.65
C VAL A 547 31.45 -53.71 -37.04
N LEU A 548 31.30 -52.51 -37.63
CA LEU A 548 31.86 -52.21 -38.92
C LEU A 548 33.41 -52.16 -38.87
N ILE A 549 33.96 -51.51 -37.83
CA ILE A 549 35.40 -51.48 -37.59
C ILE A 549 35.97 -52.90 -37.52
N LYS A 550 35.34 -53.77 -36.73
CA LYS A 550 35.75 -55.15 -36.62
C LYS A 550 35.67 -55.90 -37.98
N TYR A 551 34.51 -55.75 -38.67
CA TYR A 551 34.29 -56.40 -39.96
C TYR A 551 35.34 -55.98 -40.99
N TYR A 552 35.66 -54.71 -41.14
CA TYR A 552 36.65 -54.22 -42.08
C TYR A 552 38.08 -54.51 -41.62
N ALA A 553 38.37 -54.59 -40.33
CA ALA A 553 39.62 -55.05 -39.80
C ALA A 553 39.92 -56.54 -40.14
N ASP A 554 38.91 -57.37 -39.95
CA ASP A 554 38.99 -58.80 -40.34
C ASP A 554 39.23 -58.95 -41.86
N MET A 555 38.54 -58.12 -42.66
CA MET A 555 38.67 -58.09 -44.10
C MET A 555 40.11 -57.60 -44.50
N GLN A 556 40.61 -56.53 -43.89
CA GLN A 556 41.94 -56.02 -44.10
C GLN A 556 43.02 -57.10 -43.78
N SER A 557 42.85 -57.74 -42.61
CA SER A 557 43.74 -58.84 -42.21
C SER A 557 43.76 -60.00 -43.21
N GLN A 558 42.59 -60.36 -43.78
CA GLN A 558 42.50 -61.37 -44.82
C GLN A 558 43.20 -60.93 -46.11
N MET A 559 43.04 -59.68 -46.56
CA MET A 559 43.69 -59.12 -47.74
C MET A 559 45.18 -59.07 -47.58
N ASP A 560 45.65 -58.64 -46.39
CA ASP A 560 47.07 -58.62 -46.06
C ASP A 560 47.71 -60.05 -46.12
N SER A 561 46.96 -61.04 -45.58
CA SER A 561 47.36 -62.47 -45.66
C SER A 561 47.43 -62.96 -47.09
N ILE A 562 46.43 -62.61 -47.92
CA ILE A 562 46.42 -62.95 -49.34
C ILE A 562 47.60 -62.30 -50.06
N THR A 563 47.83 -61.01 -49.82
CA THR A 563 48.97 -60.26 -50.43
C THR A 563 50.33 -60.82 -50.01
N ASN A 564 50.46 -61.15 -48.70
CA ASN A 564 51.67 -61.80 -48.20
C ASN A 564 51.87 -63.19 -48.83
N THR A 565 50.83 -64.00 -48.97
CA THR A 565 50.90 -65.30 -49.62
C THR A 565 51.24 -65.13 -51.07
N GLN A 566 50.65 -64.17 -51.79
CA GLN A 566 51.01 -63.86 -53.18
C GLN A 566 52.42 -63.39 -53.34
N SER A 567 52.91 -62.54 -52.44
CA SER A 567 54.29 -62.08 -52.38
C SER A 567 55.27 -63.26 -52.15
N THR A 568 54.90 -64.12 -51.17
CA THR A 568 55.68 -65.34 -50.89
C THR A 568 55.75 -66.28 -52.11
N ASN A 569 54.60 -66.49 -52.77
CA ASN A 569 54.55 -67.32 -54.01
C ASN A 569 55.34 -66.67 -55.14
N ASN A 570 55.28 -65.37 -55.33
CA ASN A 570 56.09 -64.66 -56.33
C ASN A 570 57.60 -64.76 -56.03
N ALA A 571 57.98 -64.64 -54.75
CA ALA A 571 59.42 -64.83 -54.35
C ALA A 571 59.87 -66.28 -54.60
N TRP A 572 59.00 -67.26 -54.29
CA TRP A 572 59.28 -68.68 -54.59
C TRP A 572 59.42 -68.93 -56.10
N ILE A 573 58.49 -68.39 -56.93
CA ILE A 573 58.57 -68.48 -58.41
C ILE A 573 59.86 -67.84 -58.92
N THR A 574 60.20 -66.64 -58.40
CA THR A 574 61.45 -65.94 -58.78
C THR A 574 62.68 -66.74 -58.39
N SER A 575 62.76 -67.38 -57.22
CA SER A 575 63.81 -68.29 -56.81
C SER A 575 63.93 -69.53 -57.68
N LEU A 576 62.73 -70.07 -58.06
CA LEU A 576 62.69 -71.25 -58.99
C LEU A 576 63.24 -70.88 -60.37
N TYR A 577 62.82 -69.73 -60.92
CA TYR A 577 63.40 -69.25 -62.18
C TYR A 577 64.94 -69.02 -62.07
N ALA A 578 65.41 -68.42 -60.98
CA ALA A 578 66.83 -68.23 -60.77
C ALA A 578 67.60 -69.58 -60.70
N SER A 579 67.04 -70.60 -60.07
CA SER A 579 67.65 -71.92 -60.00
C SER A 579 67.64 -72.69 -61.34
N LEU A 580 66.65 -72.45 -62.21
CA LEU A 580 66.57 -73.05 -63.55
C LEU A 580 67.49 -72.44 -64.58
N TYR A 581 67.97 -71.22 -64.38
CA TYR A 581 68.89 -70.54 -65.33
C TYR A 581 70.33 -70.36 -64.81
N SER A 582 70.61 -70.90 -63.60
CA SER A 582 71.98 -70.91 -63.03
C SER A 582 72.68 -72.26 -63.09
N GLY A 583 72.17 -73.23 -63.92
CA GLY A 583 72.77 -74.52 -64.17
C GLY A 583 73.50 -74.63 -65.52
#